data_df3d34ba889b1577c6756ded30598b7c
#
_entry.id   df3d34ba889b1577c6756ded30598b7c
#
_cell.length_a   1.000
_cell.length_b   1.000
_cell.length_c   1.000
_cell.angle_alpha   90.00
_cell.angle_beta   90.00
_cell.angle_gamma   90.00
#
_symmetry.space_group_name_H-M   'P 1'
#
loop_
_entity.id
_entity.type
_entity.pdbx_description
1 polymer ?
#
loop_
_entity_poly.entity_id
_entity_poly.type
_entity_poly.pdbx_seq_one_letter_code
_entity_poly.pdbx_strand_id
1 'polypeptide(L)'
;MNYYSTNGKAPRASLQKAVVQGLAEDRGLYMPERIVPLSSDFLAHLSDYSFQEIACQVADCFFGEDVPQEELHALVCDTLSFDVPLVEVAPRIYSLELFHGPTLAFKDVGARFMARLLGHFIRRSGSDELVNVLVATSGDTGSAVANGFLGVPGIHVYVLYPKGKVSPIQECQFTTLGQNITALEVDGVFDDCQALVKSAFMDAELSAHMRLTSANSINVARFLPQSFYYFYACAQLQRRGWQGKTVASVPSGNFGNICSALIGKRMGLPVHRFIAANNANDVFYKYLQTGEYAPMASLQTIANAMDVGDPSNFARILDLYGHSVEAIRKDISGATYSDAQIASTLRSCLHETGYQLDPHGACGYRALQEGLGEDEVGFFLETAHPAKFKSVVEDITGQSVAIPPRLAAFMKGEKQSVPMSRDFQDFKAFLMAQ
;
A
#
# COMPACT_ATOMS: atom_id res chain seq x y z
N MET A 1 21.94 -7.51 0.18
CA MET A 1 20.98 -7.88 -0.92
C MET A 1 21.09 -6.87 -2.05
N ASN A 2 21.21 -7.31 -3.30
CA ASN A 2 21.14 -6.42 -4.45
C ASN A 2 19.70 -6.33 -5.00
N TYR A 3 19.46 -5.22 -5.69
CA TYR A 3 18.19 -4.93 -6.34
C TYR A 3 18.43 -4.62 -7.82
N TYR A 4 17.59 -5.14 -8.70
CA TYR A 4 17.63 -4.86 -10.13
C TYR A 4 16.39 -4.07 -10.56
N SER A 5 16.47 -3.46 -11.75
CA SER A 5 15.35 -2.73 -12.34
C SER A 5 14.49 -3.64 -13.21
N THR A 6 13.16 -3.52 -13.12
CA THR A 6 12.22 -4.22 -14.02
C THR A 6 12.42 -3.86 -15.49
N ASN A 7 13.04 -2.71 -15.81
CA ASN A 7 13.40 -2.33 -17.20
C ASN A 7 14.75 -2.93 -17.67
N GLY A 8 15.55 -3.50 -16.75
CA GLY A 8 16.75 -4.27 -17.04
C GLY A 8 17.95 -3.48 -17.59
N LYS A 9 17.88 -2.14 -17.64
CA LYS A 9 18.95 -1.28 -18.22
C LYS A 9 19.76 -0.55 -17.15
N ALA A 10 19.23 -0.40 -15.93
CA ALA A 10 19.94 0.23 -14.82
C ALA A 10 20.94 -0.75 -14.17
N PRO A 11 22.04 -0.25 -13.59
CA PRO A 11 22.92 -1.08 -12.81
C PRO A 11 22.25 -1.64 -11.56
N ARG A 12 22.79 -2.73 -11.01
CA ARG A 12 22.36 -3.25 -9.71
C ARG A 12 22.52 -2.18 -8.63
N ALA A 13 21.58 -2.13 -7.69
CA ALA A 13 21.60 -1.19 -6.59
C ALA A 13 21.66 -1.92 -5.25
N SER A 14 22.34 -1.32 -4.26
CA SER A 14 22.21 -1.73 -2.87
C SER A 14 20.82 -1.43 -2.33
N LEU A 15 20.42 -2.04 -1.22
CA LEU A 15 19.19 -1.73 -0.52
C LEU A 15 19.08 -0.22 -0.22
N GLN A 16 20.14 0.36 0.35
CA GLN A 16 20.18 1.80 0.66
C GLN A 16 19.91 2.66 -0.58
N LYS A 17 20.56 2.35 -1.72
CA LYS A 17 20.31 3.08 -2.97
C LYS A 17 18.87 2.92 -3.45
N ALA A 18 18.34 1.69 -3.45
CA ALA A 18 16.97 1.40 -3.90
C ALA A 18 15.92 2.12 -3.04
N VAL A 19 16.11 2.19 -1.72
CA VAL A 19 15.20 2.89 -0.79
C VAL A 19 15.30 4.40 -0.95
N VAL A 20 16.52 4.92 -1.05
CA VAL A 20 16.74 6.37 -1.13
C VAL A 20 16.32 6.95 -2.48
N GLN A 21 16.57 6.25 -3.58
CA GLN A 21 16.16 6.72 -4.91
C GLN A 21 14.69 6.41 -5.24
N GLY A 22 14.16 5.30 -4.73
CA GLY A 22 12.80 4.85 -5.00
C GLY A 22 12.57 4.28 -6.40
N LEU A 23 13.16 4.85 -7.44
CA LEU A 23 13.13 4.40 -8.83
C LEU A 23 14.56 4.16 -9.34
N ALA A 24 14.70 3.20 -10.25
CA ALA A 24 15.96 2.97 -10.96
C ALA A 24 16.23 4.07 -12.01
N GLU A 25 17.49 4.21 -12.40
CA GLU A 25 17.94 5.24 -13.36
C GLU A 25 17.27 5.13 -14.74
N ASP A 26 16.86 3.91 -15.11
CA ASP A 26 16.10 3.62 -16.35
C ASP A 26 14.58 3.73 -16.15
N ARG A 27 14.12 4.27 -15.00
CA ARG A 27 12.71 4.44 -14.59
C ARG A 27 11.97 3.12 -14.32
N GLY A 28 12.67 2.00 -14.28
CA GLY A 28 12.11 0.72 -13.83
C GLY A 28 11.95 0.67 -12.32
N LEU A 29 11.15 -0.25 -11.85
CA LEU A 29 10.94 -0.49 -10.42
C LEU A 29 12.02 -1.44 -9.90
N TYR A 30 12.51 -1.17 -8.69
CA TYR A 30 13.45 -2.07 -8.04
C TYR A 30 12.75 -3.35 -7.59
N MET A 31 13.44 -4.49 -7.84
CA MET A 31 13.07 -5.83 -7.39
C MET A 31 14.29 -6.47 -6.68
N PRO A 32 14.07 -7.26 -5.61
CA PRO A 32 15.16 -7.99 -4.98
C PRO A 32 15.76 -9.02 -5.97
N GLU A 33 17.08 -9.09 -6.04
CA GLU A 33 17.78 -10.00 -6.95
C GLU A 33 17.46 -11.48 -6.70
N ARG A 34 17.13 -11.80 -5.45
CA ARG A 34 16.69 -13.12 -5.04
C ARG A 34 15.56 -13.01 -4.02
N ILE A 35 14.65 -13.95 -4.07
CA ILE A 35 13.61 -14.12 -3.06
C ILE A 35 13.99 -15.37 -2.26
N VAL A 36 14.32 -15.16 -0.98
CA VAL A 36 14.77 -16.24 -0.08
C VAL A 36 13.55 -16.96 0.48
N PRO A 37 13.37 -18.29 0.23
CA PRO A 37 12.29 -19.03 0.84
C PRO A 37 12.45 -19.11 2.37
N LEU A 38 11.33 -19.02 3.08
CA LEU A 38 11.29 -19.32 4.51
C LEU A 38 11.35 -20.84 4.73
N SER A 39 11.84 -21.28 5.89
CA SER A 39 11.95 -22.70 6.18
C SER A 39 10.57 -23.35 6.29
N SER A 40 10.48 -24.61 5.84
CA SER A 40 9.23 -25.39 5.92
C SER A 40 8.77 -25.59 7.37
N ASP A 41 9.71 -25.71 8.31
CA ASP A 41 9.42 -25.80 9.74
C ASP A 41 8.77 -24.52 10.27
N PHE A 42 9.32 -23.35 9.95
CA PHE A 42 8.72 -22.06 10.33
C PHE A 42 7.31 -21.92 9.74
N LEU A 43 7.13 -22.24 8.47
CA LEU A 43 5.82 -22.15 7.79
C LEU A 43 4.78 -23.11 8.37
N ALA A 44 5.20 -24.30 8.80
CA ALA A 44 4.33 -25.28 9.44
C ALA A 44 3.87 -24.84 10.84
N HIS A 45 4.64 -23.99 11.52
CA HIS A 45 4.41 -23.53 12.88
C HIS A 45 4.11 -22.03 12.99
N LEU A 46 3.62 -21.40 11.90
CA LEU A 46 3.28 -19.96 11.92
C LEU A 46 2.34 -19.58 13.07
N SER A 47 1.44 -20.49 13.47
CA SER A 47 0.52 -20.29 14.59
C SER A 47 1.19 -20.00 15.93
N ASP A 48 2.44 -20.41 16.12
CA ASP A 48 3.17 -20.27 17.37
C ASP A 48 3.82 -18.89 17.55
N TYR A 49 3.93 -18.12 16.46
CA TYR A 49 4.63 -16.84 16.43
C TYR A 49 3.66 -15.66 16.44
N SER A 50 4.03 -14.59 17.15
CA SER A 50 3.34 -13.30 17.11
C SER A 50 3.50 -12.62 15.74
N PHE A 51 2.72 -11.56 15.50
CA PHE A 51 2.83 -10.78 14.26
C PHE A 51 4.24 -10.19 14.08
N GLN A 52 4.83 -9.65 15.15
CA GLN A 52 6.17 -9.07 15.11
C GLN A 52 7.25 -10.13 14.82
N GLU A 53 7.16 -11.30 15.45
CA GLU A 53 8.12 -12.40 15.21
C GLU A 53 8.05 -12.89 13.76
N ILE A 54 6.85 -13.08 13.21
CA ILE A 54 6.66 -13.43 11.80
C ILE A 54 7.26 -12.36 10.90
N ALA A 55 6.96 -11.09 11.17
CA ALA A 55 7.46 -9.98 10.38
C ALA A 55 8.99 -9.85 10.44
N CYS A 56 9.62 -10.12 11.59
CA CYS A 56 11.07 -10.14 11.72
C CYS A 56 11.69 -11.22 10.83
N GLN A 57 11.16 -12.44 10.85
CA GLN A 57 11.66 -13.53 9.98
C GLN A 57 11.54 -13.19 8.48
N VAL A 58 10.43 -12.58 8.08
CA VAL A 58 10.24 -12.14 6.69
C VAL A 58 11.16 -10.97 6.35
N ALA A 59 11.33 -10.01 7.25
CA ALA A 59 12.21 -8.86 7.06
C ALA A 59 13.69 -9.27 6.92
N ASP A 60 14.16 -10.25 7.70
CA ASP A 60 15.50 -10.77 7.62
C ASP A 60 15.84 -11.27 6.20
N CYS A 61 14.87 -11.85 5.49
CA CYS A 61 15.05 -12.33 4.11
C CYS A 61 15.31 -11.20 3.10
N PHE A 62 14.83 -9.98 3.34
CA PHE A 62 14.98 -8.85 2.42
C PHE A 62 16.02 -7.84 2.85
N PHE A 63 16.16 -7.63 4.17
CA PHE A 63 16.89 -6.49 4.73
C PHE A 63 18.05 -6.90 5.66
N GLY A 64 18.08 -8.18 6.12
CA GLY A 64 19.02 -8.65 7.11
C GLY A 64 20.50 -8.68 6.67
N GLU A 65 20.79 -8.63 5.35
CA GLU A 65 22.16 -8.51 4.86
C GLU A 65 22.71 -7.06 4.94
N ASP A 66 21.80 -6.08 4.95
CA ASP A 66 22.15 -4.65 4.86
C ASP A 66 21.95 -3.92 6.19
N VAL A 67 21.09 -4.46 7.08
CA VAL A 67 20.75 -3.88 8.38
C VAL A 67 21.07 -4.90 9.48
N PRO A 68 21.81 -4.52 10.54
CA PRO A 68 22.06 -5.41 11.67
C PRO A 68 20.76 -5.94 12.27
N GLN A 69 20.73 -7.23 12.60
CA GLN A 69 19.51 -7.93 13.00
C GLN A 69 18.77 -7.26 14.16
N GLU A 70 19.47 -6.85 15.22
CA GLU A 70 18.85 -6.18 16.36
C GLU A 70 18.17 -4.87 15.95
N GLU A 71 18.82 -4.07 15.08
CA GLU A 71 18.25 -2.83 14.58
C GLU A 71 17.06 -3.07 13.66
N LEU A 72 17.15 -4.07 12.78
CA LEU A 72 16.07 -4.45 11.88
C LEU A 72 14.84 -4.93 12.66
N HIS A 73 15.02 -5.79 13.65
CA HIS A 73 13.93 -6.28 14.49
C HIS A 73 13.30 -5.13 15.31
N ALA A 74 14.10 -4.21 15.83
CA ALA A 74 13.60 -3.00 16.49
C ALA A 74 12.76 -2.13 15.54
N LEU A 75 13.21 -1.94 14.27
CA LEU A 75 12.44 -1.23 13.24
C LEU A 75 11.11 -1.91 12.94
N VAL A 76 11.10 -3.23 12.84
CA VAL A 76 9.88 -4.03 12.60
C VAL A 76 8.91 -3.90 13.76
N CYS A 77 9.38 -4.10 15.00
CA CYS A 77 8.54 -4.02 16.20
C CYS A 77 7.93 -2.62 16.39
N ASP A 78 8.72 -1.55 16.17
CA ASP A 78 8.21 -0.18 16.23
C ASP A 78 7.23 0.12 15.09
N THR A 79 7.44 -0.44 13.90
CA THR A 79 6.50 -0.34 12.78
C THR A 79 5.16 -0.97 13.13
N LEU A 80 5.17 -2.18 13.67
CA LEU A 80 4.00 -3.02 13.96
C LEU A 80 3.54 -2.90 15.43
N SER A 81 3.33 -1.66 15.89
CA SER A 81 2.83 -1.37 17.23
C SER A 81 1.30 -1.52 17.37
N PHE A 82 0.64 -2.15 16.41
CA PHE A 82 -0.80 -2.41 16.33
C PHE A 82 -1.04 -3.81 15.76
N ASP A 83 -2.19 -4.38 16.07
CA ASP A 83 -2.58 -5.70 15.56
C ASP A 83 -3.24 -5.62 14.18
N VAL A 84 -3.33 -6.77 13.52
CA VAL A 84 -3.99 -6.99 12.22
C VAL A 84 -4.88 -8.23 12.37
N PRO A 85 -6.04 -8.11 13.04
CA PRO A 85 -6.88 -9.25 13.33
C PRO A 85 -7.55 -9.82 12.08
N LEU A 86 -7.74 -11.13 12.09
CA LEU A 86 -8.55 -11.86 11.13
C LEU A 86 -9.94 -12.11 11.73
N VAL A 87 -10.97 -11.45 11.21
CA VAL A 87 -12.34 -11.48 11.73
C VAL A 87 -13.25 -12.28 10.81
N GLU A 88 -13.98 -13.25 11.34
CA GLU A 88 -14.97 -13.99 10.54
C GLU A 88 -16.17 -13.10 10.23
N VAL A 89 -16.48 -12.93 8.94
CA VAL A 89 -17.60 -12.11 8.46
C VAL A 89 -18.75 -13.00 7.98
N ALA A 90 -18.43 -14.08 7.31
CA ALA A 90 -19.40 -15.09 6.86
C ALA A 90 -18.73 -16.48 6.92
N PRO A 91 -19.47 -17.58 6.84
CA PRO A 91 -18.89 -18.91 6.85
C PRO A 91 -17.76 -19.07 5.83
N ARG A 92 -16.56 -19.38 6.31
CA ARG A 92 -15.32 -19.52 5.52
C ARG A 92 -14.79 -18.24 4.87
N ILE A 93 -15.36 -17.07 5.18
CA ILE A 93 -14.92 -15.76 4.67
C ILE A 93 -14.52 -14.87 5.84
N TYR A 94 -13.27 -14.44 5.83
CA TYR A 94 -12.67 -13.61 6.88
C TYR A 94 -12.25 -12.25 6.34
N SER A 95 -12.38 -11.22 7.17
CA SER A 95 -11.76 -9.91 6.95
C SER A 95 -10.39 -9.88 7.61
N LEU A 96 -9.35 -9.56 6.87
CA LEU A 96 -8.07 -9.17 7.42
C LEU A 96 -8.10 -7.65 7.62
N GLU A 97 -8.32 -7.24 8.88
CA GLU A 97 -8.49 -5.82 9.21
C GLU A 97 -7.14 -5.10 9.28
N LEU A 98 -6.80 -4.35 8.25
CA LEU A 98 -5.52 -3.63 8.11
C LEU A 98 -5.60 -2.17 8.59
N PHE A 99 -6.65 -1.80 9.30
CA PHE A 99 -6.96 -0.42 9.67
C PHE A 99 -6.79 -0.08 11.16
N HIS A 100 -6.02 -0.87 11.90
CA HIS A 100 -5.77 -0.62 13.33
C HIS A 100 -4.53 0.23 13.59
N GLY A 101 -3.80 0.61 12.53
CA GLY A 101 -2.66 1.52 12.61
C GLY A 101 -3.03 2.99 12.86
N PRO A 102 -2.03 3.88 12.94
CA PRO A 102 -2.24 5.30 13.28
C PRO A 102 -3.20 6.05 12.37
N THR A 103 -3.20 5.75 11.07
CA THR A 103 -4.04 6.44 10.08
C THR A 103 -5.24 5.63 9.62
N LEU A 104 -5.47 4.49 10.23
CA LEU A 104 -6.59 3.60 9.95
C LEU A 104 -6.61 3.11 8.48
N ALA A 105 -5.44 2.77 7.93
CA ALA A 105 -5.29 2.18 6.60
C ALA A 105 -4.10 1.22 6.55
N PHE A 106 -4.16 0.21 5.66
CA PHE A 106 -3.10 -0.78 5.48
C PHE A 106 -1.73 -0.15 5.16
N LYS A 107 -1.75 1.04 4.59
CA LYS A 107 -0.56 1.78 4.18
C LYS A 107 0.33 2.18 5.34
N ASP A 108 -0.18 2.16 6.57
CA ASP A 108 0.61 2.40 7.78
C ASP A 108 1.79 1.44 7.90
N VAL A 109 1.63 0.17 7.57
CA VAL A 109 2.71 -0.82 7.64
C VAL A 109 3.90 -0.40 6.76
N GLY A 110 3.65 -0.18 5.47
CA GLY A 110 4.73 0.18 4.55
C GLY A 110 5.29 1.59 4.77
N ALA A 111 4.45 2.57 5.14
CA ALA A 111 4.89 3.94 5.37
C ALA A 111 5.77 4.06 6.62
N ARG A 112 5.35 3.45 7.73
CA ARG A 112 6.11 3.43 8.98
C ARG A 112 7.43 2.68 8.83
N PHE A 113 7.41 1.52 8.16
CA PHE A 113 8.62 0.75 7.90
C PHE A 113 9.63 1.56 7.06
N MET A 114 9.16 2.14 5.94
CA MET A 114 10.03 2.97 5.10
C MET A 114 10.62 4.16 5.86
N ALA A 115 9.83 4.85 6.67
CA ALA A 115 10.29 5.99 7.44
C ALA A 115 11.44 5.62 8.39
N ARG A 116 11.32 4.47 9.06
CA ARG A 116 12.31 3.96 9.99
C ARG A 116 13.58 3.48 9.29
N LEU A 117 13.41 2.75 8.19
CA LEU A 117 14.52 2.25 7.39
C LEU A 117 15.29 3.39 6.73
N LEU A 118 14.60 4.38 6.16
CA LEU A 118 15.24 5.56 5.58
C LEU A 118 15.95 6.38 6.65
N GLY A 119 15.34 6.60 7.82
CA GLY A 119 15.97 7.25 8.96
C GLY A 119 17.20 6.50 9.48
N HIS A 120 17.19 5.16 9.45
CA HIS A 120 18.37 4.34 9.77
C HIS A 120 19.53 4.63 8.80
N PHE A 121 19.27 4.62 7.49
CA PHE A 121 20.31 4.89 6.50
C PHE A 121 20.85 6.33 6.58
N ILE A 122 20.00 7.32 6.83
CA ILE A 122 20.42 8.72 7.00
C ILE A 122 21.36 8.84 8.20
N ARG A 123 20.99 8.30 9.37
CA ARG A 123 21.87 8.32 10.55
C ARG A 123 23.21 7.64 10.30
N ARG A 124 23.22 6.52 9.59
CA ARG A 124 24.48 5.80 9.29
C ARG A 124 25.34 6.48 8.24
N SER A 125 24.76 7.25 7.35
CA SER A 125 25.52 7.98 6.33
C SER A 125 26.37 9.11 6.90
N GLY A 126 26.03 9.62 8.11
CA GLY A 126 26.67 10.79 8.71
C GLY A 126 26.51 12.07 7.88
N SER A 127 25.58 12.08 6.91
CA SER A 127 25.30 13.25 6.08
C SER A 127 24.26 14.13 6.76
N ASP A 128 24.51 15.43 6.81
CA ASP A 128 23.54 16.45 7.24
C ASP A 128 22.57 16.86 6.13
N GLU A 129 22.67 16.25 4.95
CA GLU A 129 21.82 16.54 3.80
C GLU A 129 20.38 16.07 4.04
N LEU A 130 19.43 17.00 3.90
CA LEU A 130 18.00 16.73 4.06
C LEU A 130 17.49 15.86 2.92
N VAL A 131 16.78 14.79 3.25
CA VAL A 131 16.06 13.97 2.27
C VAL A 131 14.63 14.46 2.15
N ASN A 132 14.24 14.84 0.95
CA ASN A 132 12.94 15.37 0.63
C ASN A 132 12.07 14.28 0.02
N VAL A 133 11.03 13.88 0.75
CA VAL A 133 10.07 12.85 0.34
C VAL A 133 8.92 13.51 -0.39
N LEU A 134 8.73 13.20 -1.66
CA LEU A 134 7.57 13.63 -2.44
C LEU A 134 6.54 12.51 -2.49
N VAL A 135 5.28 12.84 -2.21
CA VAL A 135 4.17 11.88 -2.29
C VAL A 135 2.93 12.54 -2.90
N ALA A 136 2.44 11.99 -4.01
CA ALA A 136 1.12 12.32 -4.55
C ALA A 136 0.08 11.39 -3.89
N THR A 137 -1.08 11.95 -3.50
CA THR A 137 -2.10 11.19 -2.79
C THR A 137 -3.52 11.53 -3.20
N SER A 138 -4.39 10.51 -3.18
CA SER A 138 -5.85 10.65 -3.18
C SER A 138 -6.47 10.55 -1.77
N GLY A 139 -5.62 10.49 -0.72
CA GLY A 139 -6.03 10.43 0.69
C GLY A 139 -5.14 9.53 1.54
N ASP A 140 -5.36 8.22 1.53
CA ASP A 140 -4.72 7.27 2.46
C ASP A 140 -3.20 7.20 2.37
N THR A 141 -2.63 7.30 1.16
CA THR A 141 -1.17 7.27 1.01
C THR A 141 -0.51 8.47 1.68
N GLY A 142 -1.05 9.68 1.44
CA GLY A 142 -0.56 10.89 2.07
C GLY A 142 -0.70 10.85 3.59
N SER A 143 -1.85 10.38 4.09
CA SER A 143 -2.09 10.20 5.52
C SER A 143 -1.05 9.29 6.16
N ALA A 144 -0.84 8.10 5.60
CA ALA A 144 0.10 7.12 6.13
C ALA A 144 1.56 7.59 6.05
N VAL A 145 1.96 8.24 4.93
CA VAL A 145 3.32 8.77 4.75
C VAL A 145 3.56 9.93 5.72
N ALA A 146 2.68 10.92 5.76
CA ALA A 146 2.84 12.05 6.66
C ALA A 146 2.98 11.61 8.12
N ASN A 147 2.11 10.71 8.58
CA ASN A 147 2.18 10.19 9.95
C ASN A 147 3.41 9.29 10.19
N GLY A 148 3.76 8.44 9.23
CA GLY A 148 4.90 7.53 9.36
C GLY A 148 6.24 8.27 9.45
N PHE A 149 6.37 9.39 8.76
CA PHE A 149 7.59 10.21 8.70
C PHE A 149 7.59 11.40 9.67
N LEU A 150 6.49 11.65 10.38
CA LEU A 150 6.38 12.79 11.31
C LEU A 150 7.50 12.75 12.34
N GLY A 151 8.27 13.84 12.43
CA GLY A 151 9.36 14.00 13.38
C GLY A 151 10.60 13.13 13.11
N VAL A 152 10.72 12.47 11.96
CA VAL A 152 11.94 11.70 11.61
C VAL A 152 13.05 12.68 11.24
N PRO A 153 14.19 12.68 11.97
CA PRO A 153 15.29 13.60 11.71
C PRO A 153 15.91 13.42 10.31
N GLY A 154 16.27 14.53 9.67
CA GLY A 154 16.92 14.50 8.34
C GLY A 154 15.95 14.24 7.19
N ILE A 155 14.63 14.27 7.43
CA ILE A 155 13.61 14.06 6.40
C ILE A 155 12.58 15.19 6.43
N HIS A 156 12.23 15.70 5.25
CA HIS A 156 11.07 16.54 5.02
C HIS A 156 10.11 15.88 4.04
N VAL A 157 8.80 16.02 4.26
CA VAL A 157 7.77 15.37 3.43
C VAL A 157 6.87 16.43 2.80
N TYR A 158 6.73 16.38 1.48
CA TYR A 158 5.77 17.17 0.71
C TYR A 158 4.65 16.27 0.23
N VAL A 159 3.43 16.54 0.71
CA VAL A 159 2.21 15.78 0.36
C VAL A 159 1.41 16.59 -0.65
N LEU A 160 1.42 16.16 -1.91
CA LEU A 160 0.64 16.78 -2.98
C LEU A 160 -0.73 16.10 -3.07
N TYR A 161 -1.81 16.86 -2.95
CA TYR A 161 -3.17 16.34 -3.03
C TYR A 161 -4.10 17.26 -3.82
N PRO A 162 -5.10 16.72 -4.54
CA PRO A 162 -5.99 17.52 -5.37
C PRO A 162 -7.03 18.24 -4.51
N LYS A 163 -7.16 19.55 -4.72
CA LYS A 163 -8.07 20.45 -4.01
C LYS A 163 -9.51 19.97 -4.09
N GLY A 164 -10.14 19.77 -2.93
CA GLY A 164 -11.55 19.39 -2.82
C GLY A 164 -11.90 17.98 -3.37
N LYS A 165 -10.89 17.13 -3.65
CA LYS A 165 -11.08 15.76 -4.16
C LYS A 165 -10.73 14.66 -3.15
N VAL A 166 -10.19 15.04 -2.00
CA VAL A 166 -9.89 14.16 -0.86
C VAL A 166 -10.98 14.34 0.18
N SER A 167 -11.42 13.27 0.84
CA SER A 167 -12.42 13.40 1.90
C SER A 167 -11.88 14.28 3.04
N PRO A 168 -12.72 15.12 3.68
CA PRO A 168 -12.27 15.98 4.79
C PRO A 168 -11.58 15.22 5.91
N ILE A 169 -12.03 13.98 6.16
CA ILE A 169 -11.48 13.09 7.19
C ILE A 169 -10.07 12.60 6.82
N GLN A 170 -9.83 12.29 5.56
CA GLN A 170 -8.49 11.91 5.09
C GLN A 170 -7.56 13.13 5.01
N GLU A 171 -8.08 14.27 4.54
CA GLU A 171 -7.32 15.50 4.40
C GLU A 171 -6.74 15.97 5.75
N CYS A 172 -7.53 15.97 6.83
CA CYS A 172 -7.04 16.40 8.14
C CYS A 172 -5.90 15.54 8.69
N GLN A 173 -5.76 14.27 8.24
CA GLN A 173 -4.69 13.39 8.69
C GLN A 173 -3.28 13.79 8.24
N PHE A 174 -3.13 14.66 7.24
CA PHE A 174 -1.84 15.19 6.79
C PHE A 174 -1.74 16.71 6.75
N THR A 175 -2.86 17.42 6.78
CA THR A 175 -2.85 18.89 6.77
C THR A 175 -2.75 19.51 8.16
N THR A 176 -2.89 18.73 9.24
CA THR A 176 -2.88 19.24 10.62
C THR A 176 -1.59 18.93 11.39
N LEU A 177 -0.60 18.35 10.73
CA LEU A 177 0.60 17.85 11.41
C LEU A 177 1.70 18.88 11.59
N GLY A 178 1.97 19.70 10.57
CA GLY A 178 3.09 20.65 10.60
C GLY A 178 4.46 19.97 10.75
N GLN A 179 5.38 20.58 11.47
CA GLN A 179 6.76 20.10 11.68
C GLN A 179 7.49 19.87 10.34
N ASN A 180 7.96 18.65 10.09
CA ASN A 180 8.62 18.25 8.85
C ASN A 180 7.65 17.81 7.74
N ILE A 181 6.35 18.12 7.85
CA ILE A 181 5.32 17.78 6.86
C ILE A 181 4.75 19.06 6.26
N THR A 182 4.80 19.17 4.93
CA THR A 182 4.18 20.26 4.17
C THR A 182 3.14 19.68 3.23
N ALA A 183 1.88 20.07 3.39
CA ALA A 183 0.79 19.71 2.52
C ALA A 183 0.63 20.75 1.40
N LEU A 184 0.62 20.30 0.13
CA LEU A 184 0.46 21.13 -1.06
C LEU A 184 -0.89 20.84 -1.70
N GLU A 185 -1.79 21.83 -1.65
CA GLU A 185 -3.15 21.74 -2.19
C GLU A 185 -3.13 22.13 -3.67
N VAL A 186 -3.11 21.14 -4.55
CA VAL A 186 -2.97 21.34 -6.00
C VAL A 186 -4.32 21.66 -6.63
N ASP A 187 -4.38 22.74 -7.40
CA ASP A 187 -5.57 23.10 -8.20
C ASP A 187 -5.67 22.22 -9.46
N GLY A 188 -6.07 20.98 -9.26
CA GLY A 188 -6.10 19.94 -10.29
C GLY A 188 -6.76 18.65 -9.82
N VAL A 189 -6.37 17.55 -10.46
CA VAL A 189 -6.79 16.18 -10.14
C VAL A 189 -5.60 15.35 -9.64
N PHE A 190 -5.85 14.11 -9.21
CA PHE A 190 -4.78 13.25 -8.69
C PHE A 190 -3.67 13.00 -9.71
N ASP A 191 -4.01 12.86 -10.99
CA ASP A 191 -3.03 12.66 -12.07
C ASP A 191 -2.11 13.88 -12.24
N ASP A 192 -2.60 15.10 -11.98
CA ASP A 192 -1.77 16.31 -11.96
C ASP A 192 -0.75 16.27 -10.80
N CYS A 193 -1.17 15.83 -9.62
CA CYS A 193 -0.27 15.64 -8.49
C CYS A 193 0.84 14.63 -8.80
N GLN A 194 0.48 13.50 -9.44
CA GLN A 194 1.46 12.50 -9.88
C GLN A 194 2.40 13.04 -10.93
N ALA A 195 1.89 13.83 -11.90
CA ALA A 195 2.69 14.45 -12.94
C ALA A 195 3.71 15.43 -12.37
N LEU A 196 3.33 16.26 -11.39
CA LEU A 196 4.24 17.17 -10.70
C LEU A 196 5.38 16.41 -10.00
N VAL A 197 5.05 15.38 -9.23
CA VAL A 197 6.05 14.53 -8.55
C VAL A 197 6.98 13.88 -9.57
N LYS A 198 6.44 13.29 -10.62
CA LYS A 198 7.22 12.64 -11.69
C LYS A 198 8.15 13.65 -12.40
N SER A 199 7.68 14.86 -12.67
CA SER A 199 8.46 15.92 -13.29
C SER A 199 9.61 16.36 -12.39
N ALA A 200 9.39 16.44 -11.07
CA ALA A 200 10.45 16.79 -10.12
C ALA A 200 11.58 15.76 -10.12
N PHE A 201 11.28 14.46 -10.18
CA PHE A 201 12.30 13.41 -10.30
C PHE A 201 13.06 13.43 -11.61
N MET A 202 12.50 14.03 -12.65
CA MET A 202 13.13 14.12 -13.97
C MET A 202 13.89 15.43 -14.19
N ASP A 203 13.76 16.40 -13.30
CA ASP A 203 14.40 17.71 -13.39
C ASP A 203 15.82 17.63 -12.83
N ALA A 204 16.81 17.85 -13.71
CA ALA A 204 18.22 17.76 -13.34
C ALA A 204 18.66 18.87 -12.37
N GLU A 205 18.06 20.06 -12.45
CA GLU A 205 18.38 21.19 -11.56
C GLU A 205 17.86 20.92 -10.15
N LEU A 206 16.62 20.43 -9.99
CA LEU A 206 16.10 20.00 -8.70
C LEU A 206 16.91 18.87 -8.11
N SER A 207 17.28 17.87 -8.93
CA SER A 207 18.09 16.73 -8.47
C SER A 207 19.50 17.13 -8.03
N ALA A 208 20.05 18.23 -8.56
CA ALA A 208 21.32 18.81 -8.13
C ALA A 208 21.17 19.71 -6.89
N HIS A 209 19.97 20.29 -6.67
CA HIS A 209 19.69 21.19 -5.56
C HIS A 209 19.28 20.47 -4.29
N MET A 210 18.49 19.41 -4.40
CA MET A 210 17.96 18.66 -3.24
C MET A 210 17.89 17.16 -3.50
N ARG A 211 18.04 16.40 -2.42
CA ARG A 211 17.93 14.95 -2.46
C ARG A 211 16.46 14.54 -2.40
N LEU A 212 15.94 14.03 -3.51
CA LEU A 212 14.53 13.63 -3.65
C LEU A 212 14.37 12.11 -3.51
N THR A 213 13.29 11.69 -2.86
CA THR A 213 12.80 10.30 -2.87
C THR A 213 11.28 10.25 -2.93
N SER A 214 10.73 9.11 -3.39
CA SER A 214 9.29 8.87 -3.43
C SER A 214 8.87 7.90 -2.34
N ALA A 215 7.81 8.24 -1.61
CA ALA A 215 7.17 7.34 -0.67
C ALA A 215 5.90 6.66 -1.23
N ASN A 216 5.67 6.65 -2.52
CA ASN A 216 4.61 5.87 -3.14
C ASN A 216 4.95 4.37 -3.18
N SER A 217 4.01 3.51 -3.58
CA SER A 217 4.15 2.04 -3.59
C SER A 217 5.21 1.49 -4.57
N ILE A 218 5.80 2.37 -5.38
CA ILE A 218 6.94 2.04 -6.23
C ILE A 218 8.23 1.77 -5.45
N ASN A 219 8.37 2.33 -4.23
CA ASN A 219 9.53 2.14 -3.40
C ASN A 219 9.53 0.75 -2.73
N VAL A 220 10.67 0.05 -2.78
CA VAL A 220 10.82 -1.31 -2.19
C VAL A 220 10.53 -1.35 -0.69
N ALA A 221 10.90 -0.32 0.05
CA ALA A 221 10.62 -0.22 1.48
C ALA A 221 9.13 0.00 1.80
N ARG A 222 8.32 0.35 0.80
CA ARG A 222 6.87 0.52 0.94
C ARG A 222 6.10 -0.76 0.65
N PHE A 223 6.45 -1.51 -0.40
CA PHE A 223 5.65 -2.66 -0.78
C PHE A 223 6.10 -3.96 -0.13
N LEU A 224 7.41 -4.23 0.04
CA LEU A 224 7.88 -5.50 0.61
C LEU A 224 7.32 -5.78 2.02
N PRO A 225 7.27 -4.81 2.96
CA PRO A 225 6.74 -5.05 4.31
C PRO A 225 5.24 -5.41 4.33
N GLN A 226 4.50 -5.14 3.26
CA GLN A 226 3.11 -5.54 3.15
C GLN A 226 2.94 -7.07 3.07
N SER A 227 4.00 -7.82 2.78
CA SER A 227 3.98 -9.27 2.85
C SER A 227 3.79 -9.80 4.28
N PHE A 228 4.17 -9.04 5.31
CA PHE A 228 4.13 -9.45 6.71
C PHE A 228 2.73 -9.88 7.16
N TYR A 229 1.73 -9.08 6.86
CA TYR A 229 0.37 -9.37 7.33
C TYR A 229 -0.30 -10.55 6.59
N TYR A 230 0.18 -10.94 5.40
CA TYR A 230 -0.32 -12.15 4.75
C TYR A 230 0.15 -13.41 5.47
N PHE A 231 1.41 -13.47 5.89
CA PHE A 231 1.90 -14.57 6.72
C PHE A 231 1.17 -14.62 8.05
N TYR A 232 0.89 -13.47 8.65
CA TYR A 232 0.13 -13.40 9.90
C TYR A 232 -1.34 -13.81 9.72
N ALA A 233 -1.97 -13.51 8.59
CA ALA A 233 -3.30 -14.02 8.27
C ALA A 233 -3.32 -15.55 8.22
N CYS A 234 -2.31 -16.17 7.58
CA CYS A 234 -2.16 -17.62 7.56
C CYS A 234 -1.91 -18.20 8.95
N ALA A 235 -1.10 -17.55 9.78
CA ALA A 235 -0.90 -17.92 11.18
C ALA A 235 -2.22 -17.94 11.97
N GLN A 236 -3.04 -16.93 11.78
CA GLN A 236 -4.36 -16.84 12.44
C GLN A 236 -5.34 -17.91 11.95
N LEU A 237 -5.29 -18.30 10.66
CA LEU A 237 -6.06 -19.44 10.14
C LEU A 237 -5.56 -20.77 10.73
N GLN A 238 -4.23 -20.96 10.82
CA GLN A 238 -3.66 -22.16 11.47
C GLN A 238 -4.08 -22.27 12.94
N ARG A 239 -4.11 -21.17 13.70
CA ARG A 239 -4.62 -21.15 15.10
C ARG A 239 -6.08 -21.58 15.20
N ARG A 240 -6.88 -21.39 14.14
CA ARG A 240 -8.27 -21.88 14.04
C ARG A 240 -8.37 -23.32 13.54
N GLY A 241 -7.23 -23.99 13.36
CA GLY A 241 -7.16 -25.39 12.89
C GLY A 241 -7.34 -25.55 11.38
N TRP A 242 -7.29 -24.47 10.59
CA TRP A 242 -7.40 -24.58 9.14
C TRP A 242 -6.09 -25.06 8.50
N GLN A 243 -6.19 -26.11 7.68
CA GLN A 243 -5.07 -26.71 6.95
C GLN A 243 -5.38 -26.90 5.45
N GLY A 244 -6.50 -26.38 4.98
CA GLY A 244 -6.94 -26.52 3.59
C GLY A 244 -6.44 -25.38 2.68
N LYS A 245 -7.02 -25.30 1.50
CA LYS A 245 -6.70 -24.26 0.52
C LYS A 245 -7.15 -22.87 0.99
N THR A 246 -6.25 -21.94 0.98
CA THR A 246 -6.52 -20.54 1.37
C THR A 246 -6.52 -19.64 0.14
N VAL A 247 -7.52 -18.76 0.05
CA VAL A 247 -7.66 -17.75 -1.01
C VAL A 247 -7.56 -16.36 -0.39
N ALA A 248 -6.71 -15.51 -0.95
CA ALA A 248 -6.61 -14.11 -0.56
C ALA A 248 -7.25 -13.21 -1.63
N SER A 249 -8.27 -12.45 -1.26
CA SER A 249 -8.89 -11.45 -2.13
C SER A 249 -8.40 -10.06 -1.80
N VAL A 250 -7.78 -9.40 -2.78
CA VAL A 250 -7.03 -8.17 -2.59
C VAL A 250 -7.66 -7.04 -3.39
N PRO A 251 -8.27 -6.04 -2.72
CA PRO A 251 -8.65 -4.79 -3.38
C PRO A 251 -7.43 -4.15 -4.02
N SER A 252 -7.46 -3.97 -5.34
CA SER A 252 -6.26 -3.66 -6.12
C SER A 252 -6.45 -2.43 -7.01
N GLY A 253 -5.75 -1.34 -6.67
CA GLY A 253 -5.60 -0.16 -7.53
C GLY A 253 -4.22 -0.13 -8.17
N ASN A 254 -3.19 0.26 -7.41
CA ASN A 254 -1.80 0.31 -7.90
C ASN A 254 -1.02 -1.01 -7.77
N PHE A 255 -1.65 -2.07 -7.33
CA PHE A 255 -1.13 -3.46 -7.22
C PHE A 255 0.08 -3.68 -6.29
N GLY A 256 0.51 -2.68 -5.54
CA GLY A 256 1.62 -2.84 -4.58
C GLY A 256 1.32 -3.89 -3.52
N ASN A 257 0.09 -3.91 -3.02
CA ASN A 257 -0.37 -4.83 -1.97
C ASN A 257 -0.33 -6.29 -2.46
N ILE A 258 -1.03 -6.62 -3.54
CA ILE A 258 -1.02 -7.99 -4.09
C ILE A 258 0.39 -8.41 -4.53
N CYS A 259 1.19 -7.48 -5.07
CA CYS A 259 2.57 -7.75 -5.48
C CYS A 259 3.43 -8.22 -4.30
N SER A 260 3.25 -7.63 -3.11
CA SER A 260 3.95 -8.08 -1.89
C SER A 260 3.54 -9.51 -1.50
N ALA A 261 2.26 -9.85 -1.65
CA ALA A 261 1.77 -11.21 -1.40
C ALA A 261 2.33 -12.24 -2.38
N LEU A 262 2.49 -11.85 -3.66
CA LEU A 262 3.10 -12.72 -4.68
C LEU A 262 4.59 -12.99 -4.39
N ILE A 263 5.32 -11.97 -3.90
CA ILE A 263 6.67 -12.18 -3.36
C ILE A 263 6.62 -13.15 -2.17
N GLY A 264 5.69 -12.93 -1.23
CA GLY A 264 5.46 -13.86 -0.11
C GLY A 264 5.18 -15.29 -0.58
N LYS A 265 4.39 -15.47 -1.65
CA LYS A 265 4.15 -16.79 -2.25
C LYS A 265 5.44 -17.45 -2.72
N ARG A 266 6.37 -16.70 -3.31
CA ARG A 266 7.71 -17.21 -3.68
C ARG A 266 8.56 -17.55 -2.44
N MET A 267 8.26 -16.94 -1.29
CA MET A 267 8.90 -17.29 -0.02
C MET A 267 8.27 -18.50 0.68
N GLY A 268 7.16 -19.01 0.18
CA GLY A 268 6.44 -20.16 0.75
C GLY A 268 5.15 -19.79 1.50
N LEU A 269 4.64 -18.55 1.37
CA LEU A 269 3.35 -18.16 1.95
C LEU A 269 2.26 -19.18 1.57
N PRO A 270 1.56 -19.80 2.54
CA PRO A 270 0.60 -20.88 2.28
C PRO A 270 -0.77 -20.33 1.80
N VAL A 271 -0.75 -19.50 0.77
CA VAL A 271 -1.93 -19.04 0.03
C VAL A 271 -2.00 -19.77 -1.28
N HIS A 272 -3.10 -20.48 -1.53
CA HIS A 272 -3.28 -21.29 -2.73
C HIS A 272 -3.38 -20.42 -3.98
N ARG A 273 -4.23 -19.40 -3.96
CA ARG A 273 -4.44 -18.44 -5.06
C ARG A 273 -4.90 -17.08 -4.55
N PHE A 274 -4.83 -16.10 -5.44
CA PHE A 274 -5.25 -14.73 -5.18
C PHE A 274 -6.41 -14.33 -6.09
N ILE A 275 -7.24 -13.40 -5.62
CA ILE A 275 -8.22 -12.68 -6.43
C ILE A 275 -7.83 -11.20 -6.41
N ALA A 276 -7.50 -10.64 -7.56
CA ALA A 276 -7.34 -9.19 -7.71
C ALA A 276 -8.73 -8.58 -7.90
N ALA A 277 -9.24 -7.93 -6.86
CA ALA A 277 -10.55 -7.30 -6.89
C ALA A 277 -10.41 -5.82 -7.29
N ASN A 278 -10.99 -5.45 -8.42
CA ASN A 278 -10.96 -4.10 -8.98
C ASN A 278 -12.34 -3.42 -8.86
N ASN A 279 -12.35 -2.09 -8.87
CA ASN A 279 -13.51 -1.30 -9.22
C ASN A 279 -13.64 -1.20 -10.76
N ALA A 280 -14.35 -0.20 -11.28
CA ALA A 280 -14.48 0.02 -12.74
C ALA A 280 -13.15 0.32 -13.45
N ASN A 281 -12.06 0.58 -12.72
CA ASN A 281 -10.71 0.68 -13.25
C ASN A 281 -10.10 -0.72 -13.37
N ASP A 282 -10.50 -1.44 -14.40
CA ASP A 282 -10.37 -2.89 -14.55
C ASP A 282 -9.28 -3.33 -15.54
N VAL A 283 -8.26 -2.51 -15.75
CA VAL A 283 -7.17 -2.76 -16.72
C VAL A 283 -6.54 -4.14 -16.52
N PHE A 284 -6.26 -4.51 -15.27
CA PHE A 284 -5.67 -5.82 -14.96
C PHE A 284 -6.64 -6.97 -15.21
N TYR A 285 -7.93 -6.79 -14.86
CA TYR A 285 -8.96 -7.79 -15.15
C TYR A 285 -9.04 -8.07 -16.66
N LYS A 286 -9.07 -7.01 -17.49
CA LYS A 286 -9.05 -7.12 -18.95
C LYS A 286 -7.78 -7.79 -19.47
N TYR A 287 -6.62 -7.43 -18.91
CA TYR A 287 -5.37 -8.10 -19.23
C TYR A 287 -5.42 -9.61 -18.95
N LEU A 288 -6.00 -10.03 -17.82
CA LEU A 288 -6.19 -11.46 -17.55
C LEU A 288 -7.14 -12.15 -18.55
N GLN A 289 -8.06 -11.43 -19.20
CA GLN A 289 -8.93 -12.01 -20.22
C GLN A 289 -8.25 -12.08 -21.59
N THR A 290 -7.58 -11.01 -22.00
CA THR A 290 -7.08 -10.83 -23.36
C THR A 290 -5.59 -11.15 -23.54
N GLY A 291 -4.79 -11.02 -22.50
CA GLY A 291 -3.32 -11.04 -22.58
C GLY A 291 -2.71 -9.71 -23.05
N GLU A 292 -3.55 -8.70 -23.33
CA GLU A 292 -3.09 -7.37 -23.77
C GLU A 292 -3.23 -6.36 -22.65
N TYR A 293 -2.15 -5.64 -22.34
CA TYR A 293 -2.16 -4.56 -21.36
C TYR A 293 -2.49 -3.23 -22.06
N ALA A 294 -3.65 -2.67 -21.73
CA ALA A 294 -4.15 -1.43 -22.30
C ALA A 294 -4.49 -0.42 -21.17
N PRO A 295 -3.53 0.41 -20.73
CA PRO A 295 -3.79 1.48 -19.77
C PRO A 295 -4.89 2.43 -20.26
N MET A 296 -5.67 2.96 -19.32
CA MET A 296 -6.77 3.88 -19.59
C MET A 296 -6.73 5.07 -18.62
N ALA A 297 -7.43 6.14 -18.95
CA ALA A 297 -7.66 7.22 -17.99
C ALA A 297 -8.45 6.71 -16.80
N SER A 298 -8.09 7.15 -15.59
CA SER A 298 -8.77 6.76 -14.35
C SER A 298 -10.22 7.20 -14.36
N LEU A 299 -11.10 6.29 -13.97
CA LEU A 299 -12.53 6.54 -13.75
C LEU A 299 -12.77 6.81 -12.26
N GLN A 300 -13.50 7.86 -11.94
CA GLN A 300 -13.86 8.18 -10.56
C GLN A 300 -14.94 7.21 -10.06
N THR A 301 -14.71 6.58 -8.90
CA THR A 301 -15.61 5.61 -8.27
C THR A 301 -15.78 5.89 -6.76
N ILE A 302 -16.72 5.20 -6.11
CA ILE A 302 -16.89 5.25 -4.65
C ILE A 302 -15.75 4.54 -3.90
N ALA A 303 -15.00 3.66 -4.56
CA ALA A 303 -13.81 3.00 -4.04
C ALA A 303 -12.53 3.70 -4.56
N ASN A 304 -12.43 5.00 -4.31
CA ASN A 304 -11.55 5.94 -4.99
C ASN A 304 -10.04 5.67 -4.84
N ALA A 305 -9.60 4.97 -3.81
CA ALA A 305 -8.19 4.59 -3.65
C ALA A 305 -7.73 3.54 -4.69
N MET A 306 -8.68 2.94 -5.43
CA MET A 306 -8.43 2.03 -6.55
C MET A 306 -8.67 2.69 -7.92
N ASP A 307 -8.90 3.99 -8.00
CA ASP A 307 -9.08 4.73 -9.26
C ASP A 307 -7.74 4.90 -9.96
N VAL A 308 -7.23 3.82 -10.53
CA VAL A 308 -5.92 3.73 -11.17
C VAL A 308 -6.06 3.06 -12.54
N GLY A 309 -5.87 3.83 -13.59
CA GLY A 309 -5.97 3.35 -14.98
C GLY A 309 -4.65 2.82 -15.55
N ASP A 310 -3.52 3.04 -14.86
CA ASP A 310 -2.19 2.54 -15.23
C ASP A 310 -1.42 2.14 -13.96
N PRO A 311 -1.67 0.92 -13.42
CA PRO A 311 -1.07 0.48 -12.16
C PRO A 311 0.44 0.26 -12.28
N SER A 312 1.23 1.08 -11.59
CA SER A 312 2.70 1.06 -11.66
C SER A 312 3.31 -0.30 -11.28
N ASN A 313 2.73 -1.01 -10.30
CA ASN A 313 3.26 -2.30 -9.86
C ASN A 313 2.90 -3.47 -10.80
N PHE A 314 2.16 -3.23 -11.87
CA PHE A 314 1.95 -4.25 -12.90
C PHE A 314 3.27 -4.69 -13.53
N ALA A 315 4.23 -3.78 -13.70
CA ALA A 315 5.58 -4.12 -14.15
C ALA A 315 6.28 -5.17 -13.27
N ARG A 316 6.08 -5.12 -11.94
CA ARG A 316 6.60 -6.12 -11.01
C ARG A 316 5.93 -7.48 -11.15
N ILE A 317 4.62 -7.51 -11.40
CA ILE A 317 3.88 -8.75 -11.64
C ILE A 317 4.38 -9.39 -12.94
N LEU A 318 4.51 -8.62 -14.01
CA LEU A 318 5.06 -9.12 -15.27
C LEU A 318 6.46 -9.70 -15.09
N ASP A 319 7.34 -8.97 -14.42
CA ASP A 319 8.72 -9.42 -14.15
C ASP A 319 8.74 -10.71 -13.34
N LEU A 320 7.96 -10.79 -12.26
CA LEU A 320 7.89 -11.96 -11.36
C LEU A 320 7.41 -13.25 -12.07
N TYR A 321 6.60 -13.10 -13.11
CA TYR A 321 6.04 -14.21 -13.90
C TYR A 321 6.68 -14.36 -15.30
N GLY A 322 7.81 -13.71 -15.56
CA GLY A 322 8.52 -13.78 -16.82
C GLY A 322 7.67 -13.34 -18.01
N HIS A 323 6.81 -12.33 -17.82
CA HIS A 323 5.87 -11.79 -18.80
C HIS A 323 4.85 -12.80 -19.38
N SER A 324 4.60 -13.92 -18.66
CA SER A 324 3.63 -14.94 -19.10
C SER A 324 2.27 -14.73 -18.45
N VAL A 325 1.27 -14.38 -19.23
CA VAL A 325 -0.12 -14.24 -18.75
C VAL A 325 -0.68 -15.60 -18.26
N GLU A 326 -0.28 -16.70 -18.89
CA GLU A 326 -0.66 -18.05 -18.48
C GLU A 326 -0.11 -18.40 -17.10
N ALA A 327 1.13 -17.98 -16.80
CA ALA A 327 1.71 -18.17 -15.48
C ALA A 327 1.02 -17.32 -14.42
N ILE A 328 0.66 -16.06 -14.75
CA ILE A 328 -0.10 -15.18 -13.87
C ILE A 328 -1.48 -15.79 -13.55
N ARG A 329 -2.22 -16.27 -14.55
CA ARG A 329 -3.56 -16.88 -14.40
C ARG A 329 -3.57 -18.11 -13.50
N LYS A 330 -2.44 -18.79 -13.32
CA LYS A 330 -2.35 -19.95 -12.39
C LYS A 330 -2.46 -19.53 -10.94
N ASP A 331 -1.97 -18.34 -10.62
CA ASP A 331 -1.93 -17.84 -9.25
C ASP A 331 -2.97 -16.75 -8.96
N ILE A 332 -3.39 -16.01 -10.00
CA ILE A 332 -4.24 -14.81 -9.84
C ILE A 332 -5.45 -14.90 -10.77
N SER A 333 -6.64 -14.84 -10.19
CA SER A 333 -7.87 -14.52 -10.90
C SER A 333 -8.24 -13.04 -10.68
N GLY A 334 -9.07 -12.49 -11.56
CA GLY A 334 -9.54 -11.09 -11.47
C GLY A 334 -11.05 -11.02 -11.22
N ALA A 335 -11.47 -9.96 -10.55
CA ALA A 335 -12.86 -9.56 -10.40
C ALA A 335 -12.98 -8.05 -10.59
N THR A 336 -14.10 -7.57 -11.12
CA THR A 336 -14.35 -6.13 -11.31
C THR A 336 -15.79 -5.79 -10.96
N TYR A 337 -16.00 -4.64 -10.30
CA TYR A 337 -17.30 -4.24 -9.77
C TYR A 337 -17.60 -2.77 -10.03
N SER A 338 -18.82 -2.52 -10.49
CA SER A 338 -19.36 -1.17 -10.61
C SER A 338 -19.74 -0.60 -9.25
N ASP A 339 -19.91 0.73 -9.16
CA ASP A 339 -20.38 1.40 -7.95
C ASP A 339 -21.71 0.85 -7.44
N ALA A 340 -22.62 0.49 -8.34
CA ALA A 340 -23.90 -0.13 -7.98
C ALA A 340 -23.72 -1.50 -7.30
N GLN A 341 -22.77 -2.30 -7.77
CA GLN A 341 -22.44 -3.60 -7.18
C GLN A 341 -21.73 -3.42 -5.82
N ILE A 342 -20.79 -2.49 -5.71
CA ILE A 342 -20.12 -2.15 -4.46
C ILE A 342 -21.13 -1.68 -3.42
N ALA A 343 -22.04 -0.75 -3.80
CA ALA A 343 -23.11 -0.26 -2.93
C ALA A 343 -24.08 -1.37 -2.48
N SER A 344 -24.43 -2.28 -3.38
CA SER A 344 -25.24 -3.46 -3.03
C SER A 344 -24.54 -4.34 -2.02
N THR A 345 -23.23 -4.57 -2.18
CA THR A 345 -22.42 -5.40 -1.27
C THR A 345 -22.29 -4.77 0.11
N LEU A 346 -22.08 -3.45 0.19
CA LEU A 346 -22.08 -2.73 1.47
C LEU A 346 -23.37 -2.94 2.26
N ARG A 347 -24.52 -2.83 1.59
CA ARG A 347 -25.83 -3.04 2.22
C ARG A 347 -26.07 -4.49 2.64
N SER A 348 -25.82 -5.44 1.73
CA SER A 348 -26.09 -6.86 2.01
C SER A 348 -25.18 -7.40 3.12
N CYS A 349 -23.88 -7.11 3.09
CA CYS A 349 -22.96 -7.55 4.13
C CYS A 349 -23.38 -7.03 5.51
N LEU A 350 -23.68 -5.73 5.62
CA LEU A 350 -24.11 -5.14 6.89
C LEU A 350 -25.43 -5.77 7.39
N HIS A 351 -26.41 -5.99 6.49
CA HIS A 351 -27.70 -6.58 6.84
C HIS A 351 -27.59 -8.05 7.26
N GLU A 352 -26.77 -8.83 6.56
CA GLU A 352 -26.69 -10.27 6.75
C GLU A 352 -25.75 -10.66 7.89
N THR A 353 -24.67 -9.91 8.08
CA THR A 353 -23.57 -10.27 9.01
C THR A 353 -23.37 -9.27 10.14
N GLY A 354 -23.90 -8.07 10.03
CA GLY A 354 -23.63 -6.96 10.95
C GLY A 354 -22.23 -6.33 10.74
N TYR A 355 -21.43 -6.81 9.78
CA TYR A 355 -20.09 -6.29 9.51
C TYR A 355 -20.14 -5.10 8.56
N GLN A 356 -19.55 -3.98 8.97
CA GLN A 356 -19.51 -2.75 8.21
C GLN A 356 -18.24 -2.66 7.37
N LEU A 357 -18.38 -2.81 6.06
CA LEU A 357 -17.28 -2.73 5.09
C LEU A 357 -16.97 -1.29 4.68
N ASP A 358 -15.71 -1.04 4.28
CA ASP A 358 -15.39 0.09 3.41
C ASP A 358 -15.67 -0.25 1.93
N PRO A 359 -15.77 0.73 1.01
CA PRO A 359 -16.04 0.45 -0.40
C PRO A 359 -15.00 -0.43 -1.10
N HIS A 360 -13.75 -0.41 -0.65
CA HIS A 360 -12.66 -1.23 -1.22
C HIS A 360 -12.76 -2.67 -0.72
N GLY A 361 -12.93 -2.86 0.59
CA GLY A 361 -13.17 -4.16 1.20
C GLY A 361 -14.41 -4.85 0.63
N ALA A 362 -15.45 -4.08 0.26
CA ALA A 362 -16.64 -4.61 -0.40
C ALA A 362 -16.30 -5.30 -1.74
N CYS A 363 -15.35 -4.80 -2.52
CA CYS A 363 -14.86 -5.50 -3.73
C CYS A 363 -14.22 -6.83 -3.36
N GLY A 364 -13.36 -6.85 -2.34
CA GLY A 364 -12.69 -8.06 -1.87
C GLY A 364 -13.64 -9.11 -1.31
N TYR A 365 -14.59 -8.69 -0.49
CA TYR A 365 -15.62 -9.56 0.10
C TYR A 365 -16.49 -10.21 -0.97
N ARG A 366 -17.01 -9.40 -1.90
CA ARG A 366 -17.84 -9.91 -2.99
C ARG A 366 -17.09 -10.89 -3.88
N ALA A 367 -15.83 -10.62 -4.18
CA ALA A 367 -15.01 -11.51 -4.98
C ALA A 367 -14.83 -12.90 -4.32
N LEU A 368 -14.78 -12.97 -3.00
CA LEU A 368 -14.80 -14.25 -2.27
C LEU A 368 -16.18 -14.91 -2.31
N GLN A 369 -17.25 -14.16 -2.11
CA GLN A 369 -18.62 -14.72 -2.20
C GLN A 369 -18.90 -15.39 -3.55
N GLU A 370 -18.39 -14.78 -4.63
CA GLU A 370 -18.60 -15.27 -6.00
C GLU A 370 -17.58 -16.33 -6.42
N GLY A 371 -16.37 -16.31 -5.85
CA GLY A 371 -15.22 -17.08 -6.36
C GLY A 371 -14.65 -18.15 -5.44
N LEU A 372 -15.15 -18.31 -4.20
CA LEU A 372 -14.62 -19.28 -3.24
C LEU A 372 -15.12 -20.69 -3.54
N GLY A 373 -14.20 -21.65 -3.67
CA GLY A 373 -14.53 -23.07 -3.85
C GLY A 373 -15.05 -23.74 -2.58
N GLU A 374 -15.62 -24.94 -2.71
CA GLU A 374 -16.22 -25.67 -1.59
C GLU A 374 -15.18 -26.10 -0.53
N ASP A 375 -13.96 -26.41 -0.95
CA ASP A 375 -12.83 -26.85 -0.11
C ASP A 375 -11.86 -25.70 0.24
N GLU A 376 -12.28 -24.45 0.02
CA GLU A 376 -11.46 -23.26 0.27
C GLU A 376 -11.97 -22.45 1.46
N VAL A 377 -11.06 -21.78 2.14
CA VAL A 377 -11.32 -20.65 3.03
C VAL A 377 -10.72 -19.39 2.41
N GLY A 378 -11.40 -18.28 2.54
CA GLY A 378 -10.94 -17.01 1.99
C GLY A 378 -10.79 -15.93 3.05
N PHE A 379 -9.81 -15.05 2.85
CA PHE A 379 -9.79 -13.77 3.51
C PHE A 379 -9.68 -12.65 2.49
N PHE A 380 -10.43 -11.59 2.73
CA PHE A 380 -10.27 -10.34 1.98
C PHE A 380 -9.57 -9.30 2.85
N LEU A 381 -8.92 -8.36 2.21
CA LEU A 381 -8.24 -7.28 2.90
C LEU A 381 -9.21 -6.11 3.09
N GLU A 382 -9.50 -5.79 4.35
CA GLU A 382 -10.18 -4.55 4.73
C GLU A 382 -9.12 -3.46 4.87
N THR A 383 -8.95 -2.70 3.80
CA THR A 383 -7.76 -1.86 3.60
C THR A 383 -7.81 -0.52 4.31
N ALA A 384 -8.99 -0.08 4.73
CA ALA A 384 -9.18 1.14 5.50
C ALA A 384 -10.41 1.03 6.40
N HIS A 385 -10.43 1.80 7.49
CA HIS A 385 -11.60 1.85 8.36
C HIS A 385 -12.77 2.57 7.64
N PRO A 386 -14.01 2.05 7.71
CA PRO A 386 -15.18 2.66 7.02
C PRO A 386 -15.41 4.14 7.35
N ALA A 387 -15.01 4.60 8.54
CA ALA A 387 -15.10 5.99 8.94
C ALA A 387 -14.31 6.97 8.05
N LYS A 388 -13.31 6.51 7.32
CA LYS A 388 -12.58 7.34 6.34
C LYS A 388 -13.43 7.67 5.12
N PHE A 389 -14.46 6.89 4.86
CA PHE A 389 -15.44 7.01 3.77
C PHE A 389 -16.85 7.21 4.33
N LYS A 390 -16.94 7.81 5.53
CA LYS A 390 -18.15 7.93 6.34
C LYS A 390 -19.39 8.35 5.53
N SER A 391 -19.30 9.45 4.77
CA SER A 391 -20.44 9.95 3.98
C SER A 391 -20.92 8.90 2.97
N VAL A 392 -20.02 8.31 2.22
CA VAL A 392 -20.35 7.29 1.21
C VAL A 392 -21.00 6.05 1.86
N VAL A 393 -20.43 5.57 2.97
CA VAL A 393 -20.94 4.37 3.65
C VAL A 393 -22.31 4.65 4.29
N GLU A 394 -22.49 5.80 4.95
CA GLU A 394 -23.77 6.20 5.55
C GLU A 394 -24.87 6.43 4.52
N ASP A 395 -24.56 7.11 3.41
CA ASP A 395 -25.51 7.36 2.31
C ASP A 395 -25.98 6.05 1.67
N ILE A 396 -25.10 5.06 1.56
CA ILE A 396 -25.42 3.77 0.96
C ILE A 396 -26.16 2.86 1.93
N THR A 397 -25.72 2.76 3.18
CA THR A 397 -26.23 1.79 4.15
C THR A 397 -27.40 2.31 4.99
N GLY A 398 -27.55 3.63 5.09
CA GLY A 398 -28.50 4.29 5.98
C GLY A 398 -28.14 4.15 7.47
N GLN A 399 -26.95 3.63 7.80
CA GLN A 399 -26.50 3.45 9.17
C GLN A 399 -25.29 4.32 9.48
N SER A 400 -25.26 4.85 10.72
CA SER A 400 -24.18 5.71 11.18
C SER A 400 -22.86 4.94 11.34
N VAL A 401 -21.77 5.55 10.89
CA VAL A 401 -20.40 5.06 11.08
C VAL A 401 -19.76 5.83 12.22
N ALA A 402 -19.37 5.12 13.27
CA ALA A 402 -18.67 5.71 14.40
C ALA A 402 -17.26 6.18 13.98
N ILE A 403 -16.88 7.39 14.39
CA ILE A 403 -15.53 7.91 14.15
C ILE A 403 -14.62 7.44 15.29
N PRO A 404 -13.57 6.64 15.01
CA PRO A 404 -12.63 6.22 16.04
C PRO A 404 -11.93 7.42 16.71
N PRO A 405 -11.58 7.32 18.02
CA PRO A 405 -10.95 8.41 18.76
C PRO A 405 -9.68 8.97 18.10
N ARG A 406 -8.87 8.11 17.49
CA ARG A 406 -7.67 8.54 16.75
C ARG A 406 -8.02 9.45 15.58
N LEU A 407 -9.04 9.12 14.82
CA LEU A 407 -9.49 9.90 13.67
C LEU A 407 -10.12 11.22 14.13
N ALA A 408 -10.92 11.18 15.19
CA ALA A 408 -11.49 12.38 15.81
C ALA A 408 -10.42 13.36 16.32
N ALA A 409 -9.25 12.85 16.72
CA ALA A 409 -8.13 13.70 17.16
C ALA A 409 -7.57 14.54 15.99
N PHE A 410 -7.40 13.97 14.81
CA PHE A 410 -6.97 14.72 13.62
C PHE A 410 -7.98 15.80 13.23
N MET A 411 -9.27 15.53 13.34
CA MET A 411 -10.35 16.47 12.99
C MET A 411 -10.39 17.73 13.88
N LYS A 412 -9.71 17.72 15.03
CA LYS A 412 -9.58 18.88 15.91
C LYS A 412 -8.42 19.80 15.54
N GLY A 413 -7.53 19.36 14.67
CA GLY A 413 -6.39 20.15 14.23
C GLY A 413 -6.79 21.24 13.24
N GLU A 414 -5.95 22.26 13.13
CA GLU A 414 -6.10 23.34 12.15
C GLU A 414 -5.44 22.94 10.82
N LYS A 415 -6.18 23.09 9.72
CA LYS A 415 -5.67 22.84 8.37
C LYS A 415 -4.54 23.78 8.04
N GLN A 416 -3.37 23.23 7.73
CA GLN A 416 -2.19 23.90 7.21
C GLN A 416 -1.87 23.33 5.83
N SER A 417 -2.06 24.12 4.79
CA SER A 417 -1.74 23.72 3.41
C SER A 417 -1.28 24.91 2.60
N VAL A 418 -0.38 24.67 1.67
CA VAL A 418 0.12 25.64 0.71
C VAL A 418 -0.64 25.44 -0.60
N PRO A 419 -1.35 26.46 -1.12
CA PRO A 419 -1.95 26.39 -2.44
C PRO A 419 -0.88 26.20 -3.52
N MET A 420 -1.13 25.29 -4.47
CA MET A 420 -0.20 24.97 -5.55
C MET A 420 -0.96 24.89 -6.88
N SER A 421 -0.40 25.49 -7.92
CA SER A 421 -0.91 25.28 -9.26
C SER A 421 -0.51 23.89 -9.80
N ARG A 422 -1.14 23.46 -10.88
CA ARG A 422 -0.73 22.26 -11.63
C ARG A 422 0.45 22.49 -12.58
N ASP A 423 1.00 23.73 -12.63
CA ASP A 423 2.17 24.05 -13.42
C ASP A 423 3.45 23.59 -12.71
N PHE A 424 4.28 22.82 -13.42
CA PHE A 424 5.53 22.31 -12.85
C PHE A 424 6.52 23.44 -12.51
N GLN A 425 6.53 24.56 -13.24
CA GLN A 425 7.45 25.66 -12.95
C GLN A 425 7.15 26.32 -11.60
N ASP A 426 5.87 26.46 -11.22
CA ASP A 426 5.48 26.95 -9.91
C ASP A 426 5.90 25.99 -8.80
N PHE A 427 5.69 24.69 -8.99
CA PHE A 427 6.11 23.66 -8.05
C PHE A 427 7.63 23.60 -7.91
N LYS A 428 8.37 23.67 -9.03
CA LYS A 428 9.83 23.74 -9.03
C LYS A 428 10.33 24.98 -8.28
N ALA A 429 9.78 26.15 -8.57
CA ALA A 429 10.14 27.39 -7.89
C ALA A 429 9.89 27.30 -6.37
N PHE A 430 8.79 26.69 -5.96
CA PHE A 430 8.51 26.44 -4.55
C PHE A 430 9.57 25.53 -3.91
N LEU A 431 9.93 24.40 -4.53
CA LEU A 431 10.93 23.48 -4.00
C LEU A 431 12.33 24.11 -3.96
N MET A 432 12.71 24.89 -4.97
CA MET A 432 14.00 25.59 -5.04
C MET A 432 14.16 26.67 -3.97
N ALA A 433 13.06 27.14 -3.38
CA ALA A 433 13.06 28.15 -2.33
C ALA A 433 13.13 27.57 -0.91
N GLN A 434 13.12 26.23 -0.76
CA GLN A 434 13.22 25.53 0.54
C GLN A 434 14.69 25.29 0.90
#